data_7ab4dad0917865659ae402eead70c04b
#
_entry.id   7ab4dad0917865659ae402eead70c04b
#
_cell.length_a   1.000
_cell.length_b   1.000
_cell.length_c   1.000
_cell.angle_alpha   90.00
_cell.angle_beta   90.00
_cell.angle_gamma   90.00
#
_symmetry.space_group_name_H-M   'P 1'
#
loop_
_entity.id
_entity.type
_entity.pdbx_description
1 polymer ?
#
loop_
_entity_poly.entity_id
_entity_poly.type
_entity_poly.pdbx_seq_one_letter_code
_entity_poly.pdbx_strand_id
1 'polypeptide(L)'
;MTAFNRLPLKPALLASVETLGYSEMTPIQAQSLPAMLEGRDVIAQAQTGSGKTAAFGLSLLQSLSVETIRLQALVLCPTRELADQVSKAIRKLAANIPNVKLLTLCGGMPLGPQLASLTHDPHIVVGTPGRVQEHLKRGSLHGGGIKVLVLDEADRMLDMGFSEAIDDIVGRIAKHHQTLLFSATYPDDIREVSRRVQRDPVEIIVQAPAETESAIEQQFVEVEPAHKLDALAQLLIGERGQHALVFCNMRRDVDAVAEELDRRGFSALALHGDMEQRDRDEVLVQFANRSCAVLVATDVAARGLDITALPLVISHDVAHDPDTHTHRIGRTGRAGQTGLAITLCTPREKPKAENIEQVLGKPLPWRALKLSPSRGKTLHLAPMKTLVIDAGRQDKLRPGDILGALTGDAGLKADDVGKIDVFATRAYVAVSRALADKALERLRAGKIKGRNFRVRALH
;
A
#
# COMPACT_ATOMS: atom_id res chain seq x y z
N MET A 1 18.74 -12.71 -19.39
CA MET A 1 17.89 -12.17 -20.49
C MET A 1 16.86 -11.26 -19.86
N THR A 2 17.17 -9.95 -19.73
CA THR A 2 16.40 -9.01 -18.87
C THR A 2 15.60 -7.95 -19.63
N ALA A 3 15.71 -7.88 -20.95
CA ALA A 3 15.04 -6.85 -21.75
C ALA A 3 13.61 -7.26 -22.13
N PHE A 4 12.62 -6.37 -21.92
CA PHE A 4 11.19 -6.58 -22.24
C PHE A 4 10.92 -6.81 -23.73
N ASN A 5 11.72 -6.26 -24.61
CA ASN A 5 11.58 -6.40 -26.07
C ASN A 5 11.83 -7.83 -26.59
N ARG A 6 12.32 -8.73 -25.75
CA ARG A 6 12.48 -10.17 -26.07
C ARG A 6 11.22 -10.98 -25.81
N LEU A 7 10.24 -10.38 -25.13
CA LEU A 7 8.96 -11.01 -24.86
C LEU A 7 7.96 -10.72 -26.01
N PRO A 8 7.04 -11.63 -26.33
CA PRO A 8 6.02 -11.44 -27.35
C PRO A 8 4.90 -10.50 -26.89
N LEU A 9 5.27 -9.30 -26.42
CA LEU A 9 4.34 -8.29 -25.98
C LEU A 9 3.79 -7.47 -27.15
N LYS A 10 2.53 -7.05 -27.06
CA LYS A 10 1.92 -6.11 -28.00
C LYS A 10 2.75 -4.81 -28.07
N PRO A 11 2.89 -4.17 -29.26
CA PRO A 11 3.64 -2.93 -29.41
C PRO A 11 3.22 -1.82 -28.42
N ALA A 12 1.92 -1.69 -28.14
CA ALA A 12 1.38 -0.74 -27.20
C ALA A 12 1.89 -0.99 -25.75
N LEU A 13 2.09 -2.26 -25.34
CA LEU A 13 2.65 -2.58 -24.03
C LEU A 13 4.14 -2.28 -23.95
N LEU A 14 4.90 -2.57 -25.01
CA LEU A 14 6.31 -2.20 -25.07
C LEU A 14 6.51 -0.69 -24.98
N ALA A 15 5.69 0.10 -25.68
CA ALA A 15 5.71 1.56 -25.59
C ALA A 15 5.35 2.06 -24.17
N SER A 16 4.43 1.37 -23.48
CA SER A 16 4.08 1.73 -22.09
C SER A 16 5.22 1.42 -21.13
N VAL A 17 5.88 0.27 -21.28
CA VAL A 17 7.07 -0.13 -20.50
C VAL A 17 8.19 0.88 -20.64
N GLU A 18 8.48 1.31 -21.88
CA GLU A 18 9.49 2.33 -22.19
C GLU A 18 9.13 3.69 -21.56
N THR A 19 7.89 4.14 -21.74
CA THR A 19 7.40 5.42 -21.17
C THR A 19 7.47 5.43 -19.65
N LEU A 20 7.29 4.27 -18.99
CA LEU A 20 7.40 4.13 -17.55
C LEU A 20 8.86 4.01 -17.05
N GLY A 21 9.83 4.00 -17.96
CA GLY A 21 11.26 3.91 -17.62
C GLY A 21 11.68 2.51 -17.15
N TYR A 22 10.95 1.46 -17.53
CA TYR A 22 11.34 0.08 -17.20
C TYR A 22 12.37 -0.41 -18.22
N SER A 23 13.64 -0.19 -17.92
CA SER A 23 14.76 -0.57 -18.82
C SER A 23 14.96 -2.07 -18.87
N GLU A 24 14.89 -2.76 -17.74
CA GLU A 24 15.11 -4.18 -17.58
C GLU A 24 14.05 -4.82 -16.68
N MET A 25 13.81 -6.11 -16.91
CA MET A 25 12.95 -6.92 -16.07
C MET A 25 13.60 -7.19 -14.72
N THR A 26 12.84 -7.06 -13.65
CA THR A 26 13.23 -7.58 -12.33
C THR A 26 13.30 -9.11 -12.36
N PRO A 27 13.97 -9.77 -11.39
CA PRO A 27 14.07 -11.23 -11.37
C PRO A 27 12.72 -11.94 -11.42
N ILE A 28 11.69 -11.44 -10.69
CA ILE A 28 10.36 -12.03 -10.72
C ILE A 28 9.69 -11.88 -12.09
N GLN A 29 9.87 -10.73 -12.75
CA GLN A 29 9.35 -10.51 -14.10
C GLN A 29 10.01 -11.41 -15.13
N ALA A 30 11.34 -11.52 -15.10
CA ALA A 30 12.10 -12.34 -16.04
C ALA A 30 11.76 -13.84 -15.95
N GLN A 31 11.47 -14.33 -14.72
CA GLN A 31 11.15 -15.73 -14.50
C GLN A 31 9.66 -16.04 -14.74
N SER A 32 8.74 -15.12 -14.42
CA SER A 32 7.32 -15.40 -14.46
C SER A 32 6.64 -15.01 -15.78
N LEU A 33 7.06 -13.91 -16.43
CA LEU A 33 6.41 -13.44 -17.66
C LEU A 33 6.37 -14.50 -18.79
N PRO A 34 7.43 -15.26 -19.09
CA PRO A 34 7.35 -16.26 -20.15
C PRO A 34 6.21 -17.26 -19.97
N ALA A 35 6.12 -17.90 -18.79
CA ALA A 35 5.06 -18.86 -18.48
C ALA A 35 3.67 -18.23 -18.46
N MET A 36 3.54 -17.01 -17.91
CA MET A 36 2.27 -16.28 -17.90
C MET A 36 1.80 -15.91 -19.31
N LEU A 37 2.70 -15.55 -20.22
CA LEU A 37 2.37 -15.20 -21.61
C LEU A 37 2.01 -16.43 -22.43
N GLU A 38 2.47 -17.62 -22.06
CA GLU A 38 2.06 -18.92 -22.60
C GLU A 38 0.67 -19.38 -22.11
N GLY A 39 0.08 -18.63 -21.16
CA GLY A 39 -1.24 -18.97 -20.59
C GLY A 39 -1.18 -20.03 -19.49
N ARG A 40 -0.01 -20.37 -18.96
CA ARG A 40 0.16 -21.32 -17.86
C ARG A 40 -0.22 -20.67 -16.52
N ASP A 41 -0.74 -21.47 -15.61
CA ASP A 41 -0.90 -21.07 -14.22
C ASP A 41 0.46 -20.89 -13.56
N VAL A 42 0.59 -19.88 -12.71
CA VAL A 42 1.86 -19.55 -12.06
C VAL A 42 1.64 -19.29 -10.58
N ILE A 43 2.50 -19.87 -9.76
CA ILE A 43 2.71 -19.47 -8.38
C ILE A 43 4.02 -18.70 -8.32
N ALA A 44 3.97 -17.47 -7.85
CA ALA A 44 5.14 -16.61 -7.76
C ALA A 44 5.35 -16.14 -6.31
N GLN A 45 6.37 -16.67 -5.66
CA GLN A 45 6.82 -16.20 -4.36
C GLN A 45 7.85 -15.10 -4.54
N ALA A 46 7.52 -13.88 -4.10
CA ALA A 46 8.43 -12.75 -4.11
C ALA A 46 7.96 -11.66 -3.14
N GLN A 47 8.90 -10.94 -2.58
CA GLN A 47 8.63 -9.84 -1.65
C GLN A 47 7.83 -8.69 -2.30
N THR A 48 7.18 -7.86 -1.46
CA THR A 48 6.53 -6.63 -1.90
C THR A 48 7.57 -5.67 -2.49
N GLY A 49 7.23 -5.03 -3.62
CA GLY A 49 8.17 -4.11 -4.32
C GLY A 49 9.09 -4.79 -5.33
N SER A 50 9.04 -6.11 -5.50
CA SER A 50 9.84 -6.85 -6.49
C SER A 50 9.39 -6.67 -7.95
N GLY A 51 8.28 -5.98 -8.20
CA GLY A 51 7.75 -5.76 -9.55
C GLY A 51 6.64 -6.73 -9.98
N LYS A 52 6.02 -7.48 -9.04
CA LYS A 52 4.91 -8.42 -9.28
C LYS A 52 3.75 -7.80 -10.05
N THR A 53 3.32 -6.60 -9.63
CA THR A 53 2.19 -5.90 -10.26
C THR A 53 2.41 -5.61 -11.73
N ALA A 54 3.63 -5.24 -12.14
CA ALA A 54 3.96 -5.05 -13.54
C ALA A 54 3.98 -6.40 -14.30
N ALA A 55 4.46 -7.47 -13.67
CA ALA A 55 4.47 -8.80 -14.28
C ALA A 55 3.05 -9.28 -14.63
N PHE A 56 2.16 -9.40 -13.65
CA PHE A 56 0.79 -9.84 -13.95
C PHE A 56 -0.01 -8.80 -14.74
N GLY A 57 0.25 -7.50 -14.54
CA GLY A 57 -0.39 -6.43 -15.30
C GLY A 57 -0.09 -6.52 -16.80
N LEU A 58 1.16 -6.78 -17.18
CA LEU A 58 1.55 -7.00 -18.58
C LEU A 58 0.90 -8.26 -19.14
N SER A 59 0.89 -9.39 -18.39
CA SER A 59 0.30 -10.63 -18.84
C SER A 59 -1.21 -10.50 -19.07
N LEU A 60 -1.96 -9.93 -18.13
CA LEU A 60 -3.41 -9.75 -18.29
C LEU A 60 -3.76 -8.78 -19.44
N LEU A 61 -3.00 -7.69 -19.63
CA LEU A 61 -3.20 -6.74 -20.73
C LEU A 61 -2.83 -7.36 -22.09
N GLN A 62 -1.85 -8.27 -22.13
CA GLN A 62 -1.49 -9.02 -23.32
C GLN A 62 -2.63 -9.93 -23.78
N SER A 63 -3.36 -10.60 -22.86
CA SER A 63 -4.47 -11.49 -23.17
C SER A 63 -5.79 -10.76 -23.47
N LEU A 64 -5.87 -9.45 -23.19
CA LEU A 64 -7.07 -8.64 -23.30
C LEU A 64 -7.47 -8.39 -24.77
N SER A 65 -8.76 -8.54 -25.09
CA SER A 65 -9.40 -8.07 -26.30
C SER A 65 -10.29 -6.88 -25.99
N VAL A 66 -9.90 -5.68 -26.42
CA VAL A 66 -10.61 -4.42 -26.09
C VAL A 66 -11.95 -4.30 -26.80
N GLU A 67 -12.09 -4.94 -27.97
CA GLU A 67 -13.33 -4.97 -28.76
C GLU A 67 -14.41 -5.83 -28.10
N THR A 68 -14.02 -6.73 -27.19
CA THR A 68 -14.94 -7.61 -26.48
C THR A 68 -15.33 -6.95 -25.15
N ILE A 69 -16.46 -6.22 -25.15
CA ILE A 69 -16.95 -5.49 -23.97
C ILE A 69 -17.57 -6.47 -22.97
N ARG A 70 -16.72 -7.15 -22.21
CA ARG A 70 -17.09 -8.01 -21.07
C ARG A 70 -15.91 -8.15 -20.12
N LEU A 71 -16.17 -8.63 -18.91
CA LEU A 71 -15.13 -8.90 -17.93
C LEU A 71 -14.23 -10.05 -18.41
N GLN A 72 -12.94 -9.78 -18.57
CA GLN A 72 -11.94 -10.72 -19.07
C GLN A 72 -10.81 -10.98 -18.06
N ALA A 73 -10.57 -10.05 -17.12
CA ALA A 73 -9.57 -10.22 -16.09
C ALA A 73 -10.10 -9.77 -14.73
N LEU A 74 -9.83 -10.58 -13.71
CA LEU A 74 -10.16 -10.30 -12.31
C LEU A 74 -8.89 -10.35 -11.48
N VAL A 75 -8.64 -9.30 -10.70
CA VAL A 75 -7.54 -9.24 -9.73
C VAL A 75 -8.13 -9.09 -8.33
N LEU A 76 -7.83 -10.03 -7.45
CA LEU A 76 -8.21 -10.00 -6.05
C LEU A 76 -7.03 -9.51 -5.21
N CYS A 77 -7.31 -8.56 -4.33
CA CYS A 77 -6.35 -7.97 -3.39
C CYS A 77 -6.93 -8.00 -1.97
N PRO A 78 -6.13 -8.22 -0.92
CA PRO A 78 -6.62 -8.30 0.46
C PRO A 78 -7.22 -6.98 0.96
N THR A 79 -6.70 -5.84 0.52
CA THR A 79 -7.10 -4.52 1.00
C THR A 79 -7.51 -3.60 -0.14
N ARG A 80 -8.25 -2.55 0.20
CA ARG A 80 -8.70 -1.51 -0.77
C ARG A 80 -7.52 -0.70 -1.28
N GLU A 81 -6.62 -0.38 -0.38
CA GLU A 81 -5.43 0.40 -0.64
C GLU A 81 -4.57 -0.30 -1.70
N LEU A 82 -4.36 -1.62 -1.54
CA LEU A 82 -3.64 -2.41 -2.54
C LEU A 82 -4.43 -2.50 -3.86
N ALA A 83 -5.75 -2.70 -3.80
CA ALA A 83 -6.58 -2.72 -5.01
C ALA A 83 -6.52 -1.39 -5.78
N ASP A 84 -6.48 -0.25 -5.09
CA ASP A 84 -6.31 1.07 -5.73
C ASP A 84 -4.91 1.23 -6.35
N GLN A 85 -3.86 0.80 -5.66
CA GLN A 85 -2.48 0.80 -6.18
C GLN A 85 -2.34 -0.06 -7.42
N VAL A 86 -2.82 -1.30 -7.36
CA VAL A 86 -2.83 -2.24 -8.49
C VAL A 86 -3.61 -1.66 -9.66
N SER A 87 -4.80 -1.08 -9.41
CA SER A 87 -5.61 -0.42 -10.42
C SER A 87 -4.87 0.73 -11.09
N LYS A 88 -4.17 1.57 -10.32
CA LYS A 88 -3.36 2.67 -10.86
C LYS A 88 -2.18 2.16 -11.69
N ALA A 89 -1.51 1.10 -11.22
CA ALA A 89 -0.40 0.49 -11.94
C ALA A 89 -0.84 -0.10 -13.28
N ILE A 90 -1.95 -0.87 -13.29
CA ILE A 90 -2.50 -1.43 -14.53
C ILE A 90 -2.95 -0.33 -15.50
N ARG A 91 -3.58 0.76 -15.02
CA ARG A 91 -3.95 1.91 -15.88
C ARG A 91 -2.72 2.58 -16.50
N LYS A 92 -1.61 2.71 -15.77
CA LYS A 92 -0.35 3.23 -16.35
C LYS A 92 0.20 2.30 -17.44
N LEU A 93 0.19 1.00 -17.22
CA LEU A 93 0.60 0.01 -18.22
C LEU A 93 -0.34 -0.01 -19.45
N ALA A 94 -1.62 0.26 -19.25
CA ALA A 94 -2.62 0.34 -20.32
C ALA A 94 -2.67 1.69 -21.06
N ALA A 95 -1.81 2.65 -20.73
CA ALA A 95 -1.91 4.03 -21.23
C ALA A 95 -1.90 4.14 -22.78
N ASN A 96 -1.18 3.24 -23.45
CA ASN A 96 -1.11 3.18 -24.91
C ASN A 96 -2.12 2.20 -25.55
N ILE A 97 -3.04 1.62 -24.75
CA ILE A 97 -4.11 0.76 -25.24
C ILE A 97 -5.43 1.53 -25.12
N PRO A 98 -6.04 1.98 -26.23
CA PRO A 98 -7.26 2.76 -26.17
C PRO A 98 -8.44 1.94 -25.60
N ASN A 99 -9.39 2.65 -24.96
CA ASN A 99 -10.68 2.11 -24.53
C ASN A 99 -10.66 0.99 -23.48
N VAL A 100 -9.55 0.75 -22.79
CA VAL A 100 -9.53 -0.21 -21.68
C VAL A 100 -10.35 0.34 -20.50
N LYS A 101 -11.42 -0.36 -20.13
CA LYS A 101 -12.24 -0.05 -18.96
C LYS A 101 -11.83 -0.93 -17.80
N LEU A 102 -11.29 -0.32 -16.74
CA LEU A 102 -10.92 -0.96 -15.48
C LEU A 102 -11.74 -0.36 -14.34
N LEU A 103 -12.42 -1.20 -13.57
CA LEU A 103 -13.14 -0.82 -12.36
C LEU A 103 -12.45 -1.36 -11.11
N THR A 104 -12.53 -0.57 -10.02
CA THR A 104 -12.09 -0.99 -8.70
C THR A 104 -13.32 -1.25 -7.84
N LEU A 105 -13.48 -2.48 -7.33
CA LEU A 105 -14.62 -2.92 -6.52
C LEU A 105 -14.16 -3.33 -5.12
N CYS A 106 -14.34 -2.44 -4.15
CA CYS A 106 -13.89 -2.66 -2.77
C CYS A 106 -15.05 -2.52 -1.77
N GLY A 107 -15.02 -3.33 -0.72
CA GLY A 107 -15.93 -3.23 0.41
C GLY A 107 -15.82 -1.89 1.14
N GLY A 108 -16.81 -1.48 1.96
CA GLY A 108 -16.88 -0.22 2.73
C GLY A 108 -16.99 1.06 1.89
N MET A 109 -17.07 0.93 0.56
CA MET A 109 -17.52 2.00 -0.32
C MET A 109 -19.03 1.83 -0.59
N PRO A 110 -19.77 2.92 -0.82
CA PRO A 110 -21.20 2.81 -1.16
C PRO A 110 -21.40 1.93 -2.40
N LEU A 111 -22.39 1.04 -2.32
CA LEU A 111 -22.68 0.07 -3.38
C LEU A 111 -23.25 0.75 -4.65
N GLY A 112 -24.11 1.78 -4.47
CA GLY A 112 -24.79 2.47 -5.57
C GLY A 112 -23.87 2.98 -6.69
N PRO A 113 -22.81 3.73 -6.40
CA PRO A 113 -21.84 4.16 -7.41
C PRO A 113 -21.14 3.00 -8.14
N GLN A 114 -20.91 1.87 -7.45
CA GLN A 114 -20.31 0.68 -8.09
C GLN A 114 -21.32 0.03 -9.04
N LEU A 115 -22.58 -0.12 -8.65
CA LEU A 115 -23.65 -0.60 -9.52
C LEU A 115 -23.83 0.29 -10.76
N ALA A 116 -23.83 1.60 -10.58
CA ALA A 116 -23.89 2.54 -11.70
C ALA A 116 -22.70 2.40 -12.67
N SER A 117 -21.51 2.11 -12.14
CA SER A 117 -20.31 1.89 -12.97
C SER A 117 -20.34 0.55 -13.72
N LEU A 118 -21.10 -0.43 -13.22
CA LEU A 118 -21.27 -1.77 -13.78
C LEU A 118 -22.43 -1.86 -14.80
N THR A 119 -23.15 -0.77 -15.07
CA THR A 119 -24.17 -0.73 -16.15
C THR A 119 -23.62 -1.17 -17.50
N HIS A 120 -22.34 -0.98 -17.72
CA HIS A 120 -21.58 -1.51 -18.85
C HIS A 120 -20.41 -2.31 -18.32
N ASP A 121 -20.26 -3.55 -18.77
CA ASP A 121 -19.19 -4.42 -18.33
C ASP A 121 -17.80 -3.78 -18.48
N PRO A 122 -16.96 -3.86 -17.46
CA PRO A 122 -15.55 -3.54 -17.58
C PRO A 122 -14.78 -4.67 -18.26
N HIS A 123 -13.59 -4.36 -18.79
CA HIS A 123 -12.66 -5.40 -19.26
C HIS A 123 -11.90 -6.02 -18.07
N ILE A 124 -11.60 -5.23 -17.07
CA ILE A 124 -10.79 -5.61 -15.91
C ILE A 124 -11.51 -5.14 -14.64
N VAL A 125 -11.57 -6.03 -13.65
CA VAL A 125 -11.95 -5.69 -12.28
C VAL A 125 -10.76 -5.96 -11.37
N VAL A 126 -10.45 -4.99 -10.51
CA VAL A 126 -9.55 -5.14 -9.37
C VAL A 126 -10.37 -4.92 -8.12
N GLY A 127 -10.32 -5.84 -7.15
CA GLY A 127 -11.17 -5.66 -5.97
C GLY A 127 -10.80 -6.52 -4.78
N THR A 128 -11.52 -6.27 -3.67
CA THR A 128 -11.41 -7.11 -2.48
C THR A 128 -12.38 -8.28 -2.57
N PRO A 129 -12.02 -9.50 -2.08
CA PRO A 129 -12.80 -10.71 -2.28
C PRO A 129 -14.28 -10.57 -1.89
N GLY A 130 -14.58 -10.06 -0.69
CA GLY A 130 -15.96 -9.93 -0.21
C GLY A 130 -16.84 -9.05 -1.10
N ARG A 131 -16.34 -7.93 -1.66
CA ARG A 131 -17.12 -7.05 -2.53
C ARG A 131 -17.30 -7.64 -3.94
N VAL A 132 -16.27 -8.28 -4.47
CA VAL A 132 -16.37 -8.99 -5.75
C VAL A 132 -17.38 -10.13 -5.65
N GLN A 133 -17.31 -10.92 -4.59
CA GLN A 133 -18.28 -11.97 -4.28
C GLN A 133 -19.72 -11.42 -4.20
N GLU A 134 -19.93 -10.30 -3.51
CA GLU A 134 -21.23 -9.64 -3.41
C GLU A 134 -21.80 -9.27 -4.79
N HIS A 135 -21.00 -8.67 -5.67
CA HIS A 135 -21.42 -8.32 -7.02
C HIS A 135 -21.73 -9.56 -7.89
N LEU A 136 -20.92 -10.63 -7.79
CA LEU A 136 -21.17 -11.90 -8.49
C LEU A 136 -22.46 -12.57 -7.98
N LYS A 137 -22.71 -12.60 -6.67
CA LYS A 137 -23.94 -13.14 -6.07
C LYS A 137 -25.18 -12.34 -6.48
N ARG A 138 -25.06 -11.03 -6.60
CA ARG A 138 -26.15 -10.13 -7.05
C ARG A 138 -26.41 -10.19 -8.56
N GLY A 139 -25.53 -10.82 -9.33
CA GLY A 139 -25.60 -10.81 -10.79
C GLY A 139 -25.29 -9.45 -11.42
N SER A 140 -24.76 -8.49 -10.67
CA SER A 140 -24.29 -7.18 -11.18
C SER A 140 -22.90 -7.25 -11.78
N LEU A 141 -22.18 -8.34 -11.60
CA LEU A 141 -20.90 -8.67 -12.23
C LEU A 141 -20.99 -10.06 -12.83
N HIS A 142 -20.59 -10.22 -14.10
CA HIS A 142 -20.68 -11.48 -14.82
C HIS A 142 -19.29 -12.12 -14.99
N GLY A 143 -19.05 -13.25 -14.30
CA GLY A 143 -17.74 -13.92 -14.28
C GLY A 143 -17.45 -14.84 -15.48
N GLY A 144 -18.47 -15.16 -16.33
CA GLY A 144 -18.35 -16.16 -17.40
C GLY A 144 -17.39 -15.81 -18.55
N GLY A 145 -16.90 -14.57 -18.60
CA GLY A 145 -15.92 -14.11 -19.61
C GLY A 145 -14.48 -14.02 -19.13
N ILE A 146 -14.23 -14.30 -17.85
CA ILE A 146 -12.90 -14.18 -17.24
C ILE A 146 -11.95 -15.20 -17.85
N LYS A 147 -10.83 -14.70 -18.36
CA LYS A 147 -9.71 -15.48 -18.93
C LYS A 147 -8.54 -15.56 -17.96
N VAL A 148 -8.37 -14.53 -17.13
CA VAL A 148 -7.26 -14.43 -16.17
C VAL A 148 -7.79 -14.05 -14.80
N LEU A 149 -7.47 -14.86 -13.79
CA LEU A 149 -7.65 -14.57 -12.37
C LEU A 149 -6.28 -14.32 -11.74
N VAL A 150 -6.14 -13.22 -11.02
CA VAL A 150 -4.94 -12.92 -10.25
C VAL A 150 -5.30 -12.86 -8.77
N LEU A 151 -4.54 -13.57 -7.94
CA LEU A 151 -4.58 -13.48 -6.48
C LEU A 151 -3.29 -12.78 -6.04
N ASP A 152 -3.37 -11.50 -5.67
CA ASP A 152 -2.20 -10.73 -5.22
C ASP A 152 -2.18 -10.65 -3.69
N GLU A 153 -1.02 -10.91 -3.09
CA GLU A 153 -0.84 -11.11 -1.65
C GLU A 153 -1.81 -12.20 -1.11
N ALA A 154 -1.76 -13.39 -1.69
CA ALA A 154 -2.66 -14.50 -1.37
C ALA A 154 -2.55 -14.92 0.10
N ASP A 155 -1.34 -14.97 0.67
CA ASP A 155 -1.07 -15.20 2.10
C ASP A 155 -1.89 -14.25 2.98
N ARG A 156 -1.95 -12.99 2.61
CA ARG A 156 -2.71 -11.96 3.32
C ARG A 156 -4.22 -12.16 3.24
N MET A 157 -4.69 -12.60 2.09
CA MET A 157 -6.12 -12.89 1.92
C MET A 157 -6.55 -14.04 2.83
N LEU A 158 -5.70 -15.05 3.04
CA LEU A 158 -5.96 -16.13 3.98
C LEU A 158 -5.93 -15.68 5.42
N ASP A 159 -4.91 -14.91 5.83
CA ASP A 159 -4.83 -14.31 7.17
C ASP A 159 -6.07 -13.49 7.54
N MET A 160 -6.71 -12.87 6.54
CA MET A 160 -7.93 -12.07 6.70
C MET A 160 -9.22 -12.90 6.60
N GLY A 161 -9.14 -14.22 6.44
CA GLY A 161 -10.28 -15.12 6.39
C GLY A 161 -11.06 -15.11 5.07
N PHE A 162 -10.43 -14.73 3.96
CA PHE A 162 -11.09 -14.66 2.65
C PHE A 162 -11.11 -15.99 1.88
N SER A 163 -10.68 -17.13 2.48
CA SER A 163 -10.62 -18.42 1.80
C SER A 163 -11.96 -18.82 1.17
N GLU A 164 -13.05 -18.79 1.96
CA GLU A 164 -14.39 -19.12 1.47
C GLU A 164 -14.89 -18.16 0.35
N ALA A 165 -14.54 -16.88 0.45
CA ALA A 165 -14.91 -15.90 -0.56
C ALA A 165 -14.19 -16.16 -1.89
N ILE A 166 -12.91 -16.54 -1.83
CA ILE A 166 -12.11 -16.92 -3.02
C ILE A 166 -12.71 -18.16 -3.68
N ASP A 167 -13.03 -19.21 -2.91
CA ASP A 167 -13.61 -20.44 -3.42
C ASP A 167 -14.98 -20.19 -4.09
N ASP A 168 -15.84 -19.36 -3.48
CA ASP A 168 -17.13 -18.98 -4.07
C ASP A 168 -16.98 -18.16 -5.37
N ILE A 169 -15.98 -17.25 -5.41
CA ILE A 169 -15.65 -16.48 -6.63
C ILE A 169 -15.20 -17.42 -7.74
N VAL A 170 -14.26 -18.32 -7.45
CA VAL A 170 -13.73 -19.29 -8.43
C VAL A 170 -14.85 -20.19 -8.98
N GLY A 171 -15.79 -20.61 -8.12
CA GLY A 171 -16.96 -21.38 -8.53
C GLY A 171 -17.94 -20.62 -9.46
N ARG A 172 -17.87 -19.27 -9.52
CA ARG A 172 -18.77 -18.41 -10.31
C ARG A 172 -18.15 -17.82 -11.57
N ILE A 173 -16.87 -18.05 -11.80
CA ILE A 173 -16.18 -17.57 -13.00
C ILE A 173 -16.04 -18.67 -14.06
N ALA A 174 -15.52 -18.33 -15.23
CA ALA A 174 -15.33 -19.28 -16.32
C ALA A 174 -14.48 -20.49 -15.88
N LYS A 175 -14.91 -21.72 -16.21
CA LYS A 175 -14.18 -22.96 -15.83
C LYS A 175 -12.76 -23.03 -16.41
N HIS A 176 -12.54 -22.41 -17.57
CA HIS A 176 -11.24 -22.35 -18.23
C HIS A 176 -10.71 -20.93 -18.16
N HIS A 177 -9.87 -20.69 -17.18
CA HIS A 177 -9.13 -19.43 -16.99
C HIS A 177 -7.72 -19.75 -16.51
N GLN A 178 -6.80 -18.85 -16.75
CA GLN A 178 -5.47 -18.86 -16.17
C GLN A 178 -5.54 -18.30 -14.76
N THR A 179 -4.88 -18.93 -13.79
CA THR A 179 -4.77 -18.40 -12.42
C THR A 179 -3.33 -18.05 -12.08
N LEU A 180 -3.10 -16.79 -11.71
CA LEU A 180 -1.81 -16.26 -11.29
C LEU A 180 -1.87 -15.98 -9.80
N LEU A 181 -1.11 -16.73 -9.00
CA LEU A 181 -1.04 -16.58 -7.54
C LEU A 181 0.29 -15.95 -7.15
N PHE A 182 0.22 -14.78 -6.50
CA PHE A 182 1.36 -14.06 -5.97
C PHE A 182 1.30 -14.01 -4.45
N SER A 183 2.39 -14.37 -3.80
CA SER A 183 2.50 -14.37 -2.34
C SER A 183 3.92 -13.96 -1.90
N ALA A 184 4.05 -13.42 -0.72
CA ALA A 184 5.37 -13.19 -0.11
C ALA A 184 5.89 -14.45 0.56
N THR A 185 4.98 -15.27 1.11
CA THR A 185 5.28 -16.54 1.77
C THR A 185 4.53 -17.68 1.08
N TYR A 186 4.99 -18.92 1.27
CA TYR A 186 4.37 -20.09 0.63
C TYR A 186 4.15 -21.22 1.66
N PRO A 187 3.37 -20.97 2.72
CA PRO A 187 3.00 -21.97 3.71
C PRO A 187 2.04 -23.02 3.14
N ASP A 188 1.77 -24.07 3.89
CA ASP A 188 0.91 -25.17 3.46
C ASP A 188 -0.52 -24.72 3.10
N ASP A 189 -1.05 -23.71 3.79
CA ASP A 189 -2.37 -23.13 3.50
C ASP A 189 -2.43 -22.51 2.10
N ILE A 190 -1.38 -21.82 1.66
CA ILE A 190 -1.27 -21.28 0.29
C ILE A 190 -1.16 -22.41 -0.73
N ARG A 191 -0.42 -23.48 -0.42
CA ARG A 191 -0.37 -24.69 -1.29
C ARG A 191 -1.74 -25.32 -1.43
N GLU A 192 -2.51 -25.35 -0.36
CA GLU A 192 -3.87 -25.90 -0.41
C GLU A 192 -4.79 -25.03 -1.28
N VAL A 193 -4.75 -23.70 -1.14
CA VAL A 193 -5.49 -22.80 -2.05
C VAL A 193 -5.05 -23.00 -3.49
N SER A 194 -3.76 -23.04 -3.76
CA SER A 194 -3.24 -23.29 -5.11
C SER A 194 -3.81 -24.57 -5.73
N ARG A 195 -3.79 -25.70 -4.99
CA ARG A 195 -4.35 -26.99 -5.47
C ARG A 195 -5.84 -26.90 -5.83
N ARG A 196 -6.59 -26.01 -5.18
CA ARG A 196 -8.03 -25.82 -5.46
C ARG A 196 -8.29 -24.93 -6.66
N VAL A 197 -7.45 -23.90 -6.87
CA VAL A 197 -7.75 -22.85 -7.84
C VAL A 197 -6.84 -22.87 -9.08
N GLN A 198 -5.78 -23.66 -9.11
CA GLN A 198 -4.80 -23.72 -10.20
C GLN A 198 -4.68 -25.13 -10.79
N ARG A 199 -4.15 -25.20 -12.02
CA ARG A 199 -3.92 -26.43 -12.78
C ARG A 199 -2.47 -26.50 -13.21
N ASP A 200 -1.73 -27.47 -12.66
CA ASP A 200 -0.31 -27.70 -12.95
C ASP A 200 0.51 -26.38 -13.03
N PRO A 201 0.53 -25.58 -11.95
CA PRO A 201 1.15 -24.28 -11.98
C PRO A 201 2.68 -24.36 -12.05
N VAL A 202 3.28 -23.40 -12.74
CA VAL A 202 4.73 -23.16 -12.67
C VAL A 202 5.06 -22.49 -11.36
N GLU A 203 5.89 -23.13 -10.53
CA GLU A 203 6.38 -22.54 -9.29
C GLU A 203 7.62 -21.69 -9.55
N ILE A 204 7.58 -20.45 -9.09
CA ILE A 204 8.66 -19.48 -9.21
C ILE A 204 8.94 -18.90 -7.83
N ILE A 205 10.14 -19.13 -7.35
CA ILE A 205 10.61 -18.63 -6.06
C ILE A 205 11.77 -17.68 -6.30
N VAL A 206 11.51 -16.40 -6.08
CA VAL A 206 12.57 -15.37 -6.15
C VAL A 206 12.95 -15.00 -4.72
N GLN A 207 14.09 -15.49 -4.29
CA GLN A 207 14.69 -15.07 -3.03
C GLN A 207 15.10 -13.60 -3.14
N ALA A 208 14.93 -12.86 -2.04
CA ALA A 208 15.47 -11.51 -1.96
C ALA A 208 16.99 -11.57 -2.19
N PRO A 209 17.57 -10.68 -2.99
CA PRO A 209 19.01 -10.55 -3.05
C PRO A 209 19.56 -10.34 -1.64
N ALA A 210 20.63 -11.02 -1.28
CA ALA A 210 21.29 -10.87 0.03
C ALA A 210 21.65 -9.41 0.36
N GLU A 211 21.86 -8.59 -0.68
CA GLU A 211 22.09 -7.16 -0.58
C GLU A 211 20.88 -6.37 -0.03
N THR A 212 19.65 -6.85 -0.24
CA THR A 212 18.44 -6.17 0.27
C THR A 212 18.27 -6.41 1.77
N GLU A 213 18.69 -7.57 2.27
CA GLU A 213 18.74 -7.84 3.71
C GLU A 213 19.84 -7.04 4.42
N SER A 214 20.95 -6.75 3.73
CA SER A 214 22.06 -5.94 4.26
C SER A 214 21.71 -4.45 4.36
N ALA A 215 20.65 -3.98 3.66
CA ALA A 215 20.23 -2.59 3.68
C ALA A 215 19.36 -2.24 4.91
N ILE A 216 18.90 -3.23 5.69
CA ILE A 216 18.09 -3.02 6.88
C ILE A 216 18.93 -3.29 8.12
N GLU A 217 19.26 -2.21 8.83
CA GLU A 217 19.83 -2.32 10.17
C GLU A 217 18.71 -2.69 11.15
N GLN A 218 18.84 -3.84 11.81
CA GLN A 218 17.87 -4.30 12.79
C GLN A 218 18.43 -4.12 14.20
N GLN A 219 17.57 -3.80 15.16
CA GLN A 219 17.93 -3.67 16.58
C GLN A 219 16.77 -4.16 17.44
N PHE A 220 17.08 -4.93 18.48
CA PHE A 220 16.15 -5.30 19.53
C PHE A 220 16.53 -4.59 20.81
N VAL A 221 15.55 -3.98 21.49
CA VAL A 221 15.75 -3.20 22.70
C VAL A 221 14.90 -3.82 23.81
N GLU A 222 15.57 -4.35 24.83
CA GLU A 222 14.87 -4.82 26.04
C GLU A 222 14.37 -3.64 26.85
N VAL A 223 13.09 -3.66 27.25
CA VAL A 223 12.45 -2.57 27.96
C VAL A 223 11.36 -3.10 28.90
N GLU A 224 11.27 -2.52 30.10
CA GLU A 224 10.16 -2.82 30.99
C GLU A 224 8.82 -2.28 30.44
N PRO A 225 7.70 -2.99 30.66
CA PRO A 225 6.38 -2.59 30.11
C PRO A 225 6.01 -1.14 30.46
N ALA A 226 6.31 -0.69 31.67
CA ALA A 226 6.02 0.68 32.12
C ALA A 226 6.83 1.76 31.39
N HIS A 227 7.92 1.40 30.73
CA HIS A 227 8.84 2.33 30.07
C HIS A 227 8.80 2.24 28.55
N LYS A 228 7.92 1.41 27.97
CA LYS A 228 7.82 1.26 26.48
C LYS A 228 7.60 2.60 25.77
N LEU A 229 6.69 3.43 26.28
CA LEU A 229 6.39 4.74 25.68
C LEU A 229 7.54 5.74 25.82
N ASP A 230 8.29 5.69 26.92
CA ASP A 230 9.46 6.55 27.11
C ASP A 230 10.60 6.13 26.17
N ALA A 231 10.80 4.83 26.01
CA ALA A 231 11.75 4.26 25.07
C ALA A 231 11.38 4.63 23.63
N LEU A 232 10.11 4.47 23.25
CA LEU A 232 9.60 4.85 21.93
C LEU A 232 9.84 6.34 21.63
N ALA A 233 9.48 7.22 22.54
CA ALA A 233 9.67 8.67 22.37
C ALA A 233 11.15 9.03 22.24
N GLN A 234 12.02 8.42 23.07
CA GLN A 234 13.46 8.64 23.00
C GLN A 234 14.06 8.17 21.67
N LEU A 235 13.64 7.01 21.16
CA LEU A 235 14.08 6.48 19.87
C LEU A 235 13.62 7.35 18.70
N LEU A 236 12.38 7.82 18.73
CA LEU A 236 11.84 8.73 17.70
C LEU A 236 12.61 10.05 17.63
N ILE A 237 13.10 10.57 18.76
CA ILE A 237 13.91 11.78 18.81
C ILE A 237 15.34 11.53 18.32
N GLY A 238 15.93 10.41 18.76
CA GLY A 238 17.35 10.12 18.54
C GLY A 238 17.68 9.49 17.18
N GLU A 239 16.74 8.74 16.59
CA GLU A 239 17.01 7.86 15.44
C GLU A 239 16.19 8.29 14.22
N ARG A 240 16.66 9.20 13.40
CA ARG A 240 16.06 9.51 12.08
C ARG A 240 14.51 9.63 12.08
N GLY A 241 13.89 9.89 13.25
CA GLY A 241 12.45 9.74 13.51
C GLY A 241 11.56 10.79 12.85
N GLN A 242 12.05 11.55 11.85
CA GLN A 242 11.25 12.59 11.18
C GLN A 242 10.12 12.01 10.30
N HIS A 243 10.13 10.72 9.99
CA HIS A 243 9.07 10.03 9.25
C HIS A 243 9.15 8.55 9.59
N ALA A 244 8.39 8.12 10.58
CA ALA A 244 8.47 6.78 11.16
C ALA A 244 7.12 6.05 11.13
N LEU A 245 7.19 4.74 11.02
CA LEU A 245 6.04 3.84 11.19
C LEU A 245 6.24 3.02 12.46
N VAL A 246 5.25 3.07 13.34
CA VAL A 246 5.23 2.32 14.60
C VAL A 246 4.17 1.24 14.53
N PHE A 247 4.54 -0.01 14.78
CA PHE A 247 3.62 -1.14 14.79
C PHE A 247 3.20 -1.52 16.22
N CYS A 248 1.89 -1.64 16.42
CA CYS A 248 1.30 -2.25 17.61
C CYS A 248 0.49 -3.48 17.23
N ASN A 249 0.49 -4.48 18.11
CA ASN A 249 -0.24 -5.73 17.88
C ASN A 249 -1.76 -5.57 18.01
N MET A 250 -2.25 -4.63 18.82
CA MET A 250 -3.68 -4.46 19.11
C MET A 250 -4.15 -3.04 18.74
N ARG A 251 -5.39 -2.92 18.25
CA ARG A 251 -6.01 -1.64 17.85
C ARG A 251 -6.04 -0.63 19.00
N ARG A 252 -6.47 -1.06 20.20
CA ARG A 252 -6.50 -0.21 21.40
C ARG A 252 -5.14 0.39 21.75
N ASP A 253 -4.07 -0.33 21.47
CA ASP A 253 -2.71 0.12 21.79
C ASP A 253 -2.24 1.14 20.73
N VAL A 254 -2.74 1.04 19.48
CA VAL A 254 -2.48 2.03 18.42
C VAL A 254 -3.01 3.39 18.81
N ASP A 255 -4.27 3.48 19.27
CA ASP A 255 -4.87 4.75 19.71
C ASP A 255 -4.13 5.31 20.93
N ALA A 256 -3.90 4.49 21.96
CA ALA A 256 -3.24 4.91 23.17
C ALA A 256 -1.80 5.43 22.92
N VAL A 257 -1.05 4.75 22.05
CA VAL A 257 0.32 5.15 21.69
C VAL A 257 0.30 6.45 20.87
N ALA A 258 -0.61 6.56 19.89
CA ALA A 258 -0.71 7.77 19.07
C ALA A 258 -1.11 9.00 19.89
N GLU A 259 -2.13 8.87 20.76
CA GLU A 259 -2.58 9.94 21.66
C GLU A 259 -1.46 10.37 22.63
N GLU A 260 -0.74 9.41 23.20
CA GLU A 260 0.36 9.73 24.13
C GLU A 260 1.53 10.41 23.41
N LEU A 261 1.86 9.99 22.19
CA LEU A 261 2.86 10.68 21.37
C LEU A 261 2.43 12.10 21.01
N ASP A 262 1.17 12.32 20.63
CA ASP A 262 0.63 13.64 20.33
C ASP A 262 0.69 14.54 21.58
N ARG A 263 0.29 14.02 22.75
CA ARG A 263 0.40 14.72 24.04
C ARG A 263 1.84 15.12 24.39
N ARG A 264 2.82 14.34 23.96
CA ARG A 264 4.26 14.62 24.12
C ARG A 264 4.80 15.60 23.07
N GLY A 265 4.01 15.98 22.08
CA GLY A 265 4.35 16.98 21.06
C GLY A 265 4.86 16.39 19.73
N PHE A 266 4.58 15.12 19.46
CA PHE A 266 4.82 14.52 18.15
C PHE A 266 3.62 14.75 17.24
N SER A 267 3.83 14.96 15.95
CA SER A 267 2.77 14.84 14.94
C SER A 267 2.51 13.37 14.68
N ALA A 268 1.71 12.72 15.53
CA ALA A 268 1.41 11.29 15.47
C ALA A 268 -0.05 11.05 15.08
N LEU A 269 -0.32 10.03 14.27
CA LEU A 269 -1.66 9.61 13.87
C LEU A 269 -1.81 8.10 14.00
N ALA A 270 -3.01 7.65 14.39
CA ALA A 270 -3.41 6.26 14.48
C ALA A 270 -3.94 5.73 13.15
N LEU A 271 -3.70 4.44 12.85
CA LEU A 271 -4.27 3.75 11.70
C LEU A 271 -4.63 2.29 12.05
N HIS A 272 -5.91 1.97 12.10
CA HIS A 272 -6.40 0.61 12.39
C HIS A 272 -7.75 0.31 11.72
N GLY A 273 -8.18 -0.95 11.81
CA GLY A 273 -9.35 -1.45 11.06
C GLY A 273 -10.70 -0.89 11.50
N ASP A 274 -10.82 -0.34 12.72
CA ASP A 274 -12.11 0.18 13.23
C ASP A 274 -12.38 1.63 12.78
N MET A 275 -11.39 2.30 12.18
CA MET A 275 -11.56 3.65 11.63
C MET A 275 -12.50 3.65 10.42
N GLU A 276 -13.29 4.70 10.28
CA GLU A 276 -14.03 4.94 9.04
C GLU A 276 -13.08 5.11 7.84
N GLN A 277 -13.51 4.64 6.67
CA GLN A 277 -12.64 4.69 5.48
C GLN A 277 -12.15 6.10 5.15
N ARG A 278 -12.99 7.09 5.37
CA ARG A 278 -12.64 8.49 5.14
C ARG A 278 -11.48 8.92 6.01
N ASP A 279 -11.52 8.58 7.31
CA ASP A 279 -10.49 8.98 8.26
C ASP A 279 -9.17 8.25 7.97
N ARG A 280 -9.25 6.96 7.57
CA ARG A 280 -8.09 6.21 7.08
C ARG A 280 -7.44 6.89 5.87
N ASP A 281 -8.25 7.30 4.88
CA ASP A 281 -7.75 7.98 3.68
C ASP A 281 -7.07 9.32 4.05
N GLU A 282 -7.65 10.10 4.98
CA GLU A 282 -7.09 11.37 5.45
C GLU A 282 -5.77 11.15 6.20
N VAL A 283 -5.66 10.12 7.05
CA VAL A 283 -4.41 9.74 7.74
C VAL A 283 -3.32 9.35 6.74
N LEU A 284 -3.66 8.50 5.77
CA LEU A 284 -2.71 8.04 4.76
C LEU A 284 -2.20 9.18 3.87
N VAL A 285 -3.08 10.11 3.49
CA VAL A 285 -2.69 11.31 2.75
C VAL A 285 -1.72 12.15 3.57
N GLN A 286 -2.01 12.37 4.87
CA GLN A 286 -1.15 13.15 5.76
C GLN A 286 0.22 12.50 5.96
N PHE A 287 0.26 11.17 6.10
CA PHE A 287 1.53 10.47 6.19
C PHE A 287 2.32 10.52 4.90
N ALA A 288 1.69 10.21 3.75
CA ALA A 288 2.33 10.21 2.45
C ALA A 288 2.86 11.59 1.99
N ASN A 289 2.27 12.68 2.48
CA ASN A 289 2.68 14.05 2.15
C ASN A 289 3.51 14.74 3.24
N ARG A 290 3.98 13.97 4.24
CA ARG A 290 4.81 14.43 5.36
C ARG A 290 4.15 15.48 6.28
N SER A 291 2.82 15.45 6.39
CA SER A 291 2.07 16.24 7.40
C SER A 291 1.89 15.49 8.71
N CYS A 292 2.21 14.21 8.74
CA CYS A 292 2.31 13.35 9.91
C CYS A 292 3.76 12.84 10.00
N ALA A 293 4.38 12.95 11.18
CA ALA A 293 5.75 12.50 11.42
C ALA A 293 5.79 11.02 11.82
N VAL A 294 4.81 10.58 12.61
CA VAL A 294 4.76 9.22 13.16
C VAL A 294 3.40 8.61 12.87
N LEU A 295 3.38 7.56 12.08
CA LEU A 295 2.17 6.75 11.88
C LEU A 295 2.22 5.55 12.84
N VAL A 296 1.23 5.42 13.71
CA VAL A 296 1.07 4.26 14.59
C VAL A 296 0.00 3.35 13.99
N ALA A 297 0.31 2.09 13.71
CA ALA A 297 -0.61 1.22 12.98
C ALA A 297 -0.58 -0.23 13.46
N THR A 298 -1.68 -0.95 13.20
CA THR A 298 -1.68 -2.42 13.24
C THR A 298 -1.12 -2.99 11.95
N ASP A 299 -0.61 -4.22 11.97
CA ASP A 299 -0.12 -4.92 10.78
C ASP A 299 -1.16 -4.94 9.66
N VAL A 300 -2.41 -5.28 9.98
CA VAL A 300 -3.51 -5.35 9.00
C VAL A 300 -3.75 -3.99 8.34
N ALA A 301 -3.73 -2.91 9.10
CA ALA A 301 -3.99 -1.57 8.57
C ALA A 301 -2.82 -0.99 7.76
N ALA A 302 -1.58 -1.34 8.15
CA ALA A 302 -0.37 -0.93 7.43
C ALA A 302 -0.07 -1.79 6.18
N ARG A 303 -0.75 -2.93 6.04
CA ARG A 303 -0.62 -3.82 4.87
C ARG A 303 -1.23 -3.18 3.62
N GLY A 304 -0.65 -3.46 2.47
CA GLY A 304 -1.13 -2.91 1.20
C GLY A 304 -0.92 -1.40 1.03
N LEU A 305 -0.26 -0.73 1.97
CA LEU A 305 0.11 0.67 1.84
C LEU A 305 1.40 0.79 1.01
N ASP A 306 1.40 1.74 0.09
CA ASP A 306 2.62 2.16 -0.62
C ASP A 306 3.52 3.02 0.29
N ILE A 307 3.73 2.50 1.49
CA ILE A 307 4.64 3.07 2.49
C ILE A 307 5.90 2.22 2.44
N THR A 308 6.85 2.68 1.66
CA THR A 308 8.14 2.01 1.46
C THR A 308 9.26 3.03 1.58
N ALA A 309 10.47 2.53 1.82
CA ALA A 309 11.66 3.36 1.98
C ALA A 309 11.57 4.36 3.15
N LEU A 310 10.91 3.98 4.23
CA LEU A 310 10.93 4.78 5.46
C LEU A 310 12.32 4.75 6.09
N PRO A 311 12.79 5.86 6.65
CA PRO A 311 14.06 5.88 7.35
C PRO A 311 14.04 5.05 8.65
N LEU A 312 12.86 4.94 9.29
CA LEU A 312 12.70 4.27 10.58
C LEU A 312 11.37 3.50 10.66
N VAL A 313 11.47 2.27 11.13
CA VAL A 313 10.33 1.43 11.53
C VAL A 313 10.55 0.97 12.96
N ILE A 314 9.55 1.11 13.82
CA ILE A 314 9.60 0.63 15.19
C ILE A 314 8.46 -0.35 15.45
N SER A 315 8.79 -1.55 15.89
CA SER A 315 7.80 -2.47 16.47
C SER A 315 7.67 -2.15 17.97
N HIS A 316 6.58 -1.49 18.36
CA HIS A 316 6.26 -1.24 19.76
C HIS A 316 6.05 -2.56 20.53
N ASP A 317 5.49 -3.56 19.84
CA ASP A 317 5.32 -4.91 20.35
C ASP A 317 6.03 -5.89 19.41
N VAL A 318 6.65 -6.94 19.99
CA VAL A 318 7.23 -8.02 19.19
C VAL A 318 6.15 -8.65 18.31
N ALA A 319 6.44 -8.85 17.04
CA ALA A 319 5.52 -9.48 16.10
C ALA A 319 5.04 -10.87 16.61
N HIS A 320 3.84 -11.26 16.22
CA HIS A 320 3.29 -12.55 16.66
C HIS A 320 4.04 -13.73 16.06
N ASP A 321 4.57 -13.56 14.85
CA ASP A 321 5.26 -14.57 14.06
C ASP A 321 6.42 -13.94 13.24
N PRO A 322 7.39 -14.75 12.77
CA PRO A 322 8.54 -14.29 12.00
C PRO A 322 8.19 -13.63 10.66
N ASP A 323 7.13 -14.08 10.00
CA ASP A 323 6.70 -13.51 8.72
C ASP A 323 6.18 -12.09 8.91
N THR A 324 5.37 -11.87 9.94
CA THR A 324 4.92 -10.53 10.34
C THR A 324 6.10 -9.63 10.68
N HIS A 325 7.12 -10.15 11.39
CA HIS A 325 8.35 -9.39 11.66
C HIS A 325 9.04 -8.96 10.36
N THR A 326 9.25 -9.91 9.44
CA THR A 326 9.87 -9.65 8.12
C THR A 326 9.09 -8.60 7.31
N HIS A 327 7.77 -8.65 7.35
CA HIS A 327 6.90 -7.68 6.67
C HIS A 327 6.96 -6.28 7.28
N ARG A 328 7.09 -6.17 8.61
CA ARG A 328 7.27 -4.88 9.30
C ARG A 328 8.59 -4.24 8.91
N ILE A 329 9.71 -4.96 9.06
CA ILE A 329 11.03 -4.43 8.74
C ILE A 329 11.17 -4.12 7.25
N GLY A 330 10.50 -4.87 6.38
CA GLY A 330 10.46 -4.61 4.94
C GLY A 330 9.73 -3.31 4.53
N ARG A 331 9.29 -2.45 5.46
CA ARG A 331 8.83 -1.08 5.18
C ARG A 331 9.98 -0.08 5.11
N THR A 332 11.18 -0.48 5.50
CA THR A 332 12.42 0.30 5.40
C THR A 332 13.45 -0.39 4.51
N GLY A 333 14.60 0.23 4.25
CA GLY A 333 15.72 -0.37 3.53
C GLY A 333 15.45 -0.69 2.06
N ARG A 334 14.66 0.10 1.33
CA ARG A 334 14.33 -0.13 -0.09
C ARG A 334 14.96 0.93 -1.00
N ALA A 335 15.00 0.62 -2.30
CA ALA A 335 15.51 1.51 -3.35
C ALA A 335 16.97 1.95 -3.14
N GLY A 336 17.81 1.07 -2.61
CA GLY A 336 19.25 1.35 -2.38
C GLY A 336 19.51 2.26 -1.16
N GLN A 337 18.50 2.55 -0.33
CA GLN A 337 18.66 3.30 0.92
C GLN A 337 18.76 2.36 2.10
N THR A 338 19.66 2.68 3.05
CA THR A 338 19.74 2.00 4.33
C THR A 338 18.57 2.41 5.22
N GLY A 339 17.92 1.45 5.88
CA GLY A 339 16.84 1.68 6.81
C GLY A 339 17.11 1.13 8.18
N LEU A 340 16.47 1.68 9.20
CA LEU A 340 16.58 1.23 10.58
C LEU A 340 15.25 0.63 11.05
N ALA A 341 15.31 -0.61 11.56
CA ALA A 341 14.18 -1.30 12.17
C ALA A 341 14.48 -1.63 13.63
N ILE A 342 13.67 -1.11 14.56
CA ILE A 342 13.85 -1.32 15.99
C ILE A 342 12.65 -2.08 16.55
N THR A 343 12.88 -3.08 17.38
CA THR A 343 11.84 -3.82 18.08
C THR A 343 11.99 -3.63 19.59
N LEU A 344 10.98 -3.08 20.24
CA LEU A 344 10.88 -3.05 21.69
C LEU A 344 10.40 -4.41 22.20
N CYS A 345 11.12 -4.98 23.12
CA CYS A 345 10.85 -6.32 23.65
C CYS A 345 10.78 -6.29 25.18
N THR A 346 9.63 -6.63 25.74
CA THR A 346 9.49 -6.82 27.17
C THR A 346 9.97 -8.21 27.57
N PRO A 347 10.28 -8.45 28.86
CA PRO A 347 10.64 -9.80 29.33
C PRO A 347 9.61 -10.88 28.99
N ARG A 348 8.32 -10.51 28.93
CA ARG A 348 7.23 -11.44 28.53
C ARG A 348 7.20 -11.75 27.03
N GLU A 349 7.79 -10.91 26.22
CA GLU A 349 7.82 -11.07 24.75
C GLU A 349 9.08 -11.80 24.28
N LYS A 350 10.06 -12.06 25.16
CA LYS A 350 11.31 -12.77 24.82
C LYS A 350 11.09 -14.08 24.06
N PRO A 351 10.13 -14.97 24.44
CA PRO A 351 9.91 -16.21 23.70
C PRO A 351 9.51 -15.98 22.23
N LYS A 352 8.83 -14.87 21.92
CA LYS A 352 8.50 -14.51 20.53
C LYS A 352 9.75 -14.05 19.78
N ALA A 353 10.62 -13.28 20.42
CA ALA A 353 11.90 -12.85 19.84
C ALA A 353 12.81 -14.07 19.57
N GLU A 354 12.87 -15.02 20.48
CA GLU A 354 13.61 -16.27 20.30
C GLU A 354 13.08 -17.12 19.13
N ASN A 355 11.75 -17.18 18.95
CA ASN A 355 11.17 -17.84 17.78
C ASN A 355 11.54 -17.14 16.46
N ILE A 356 11.56 -15.80 16.44
CA ILE A 356 12.03 -15.03 15.29
C ILE A 356 13.50 -15.36 15.00
N GLU A 357 14.36 -15.39 16.01
CA GLU A 357 15.78 -15.74 15.90
C GLU A 357 15.98 -17.14 15.31
N GLN A 358 15.23 -18.12 15.83
CA GLN A 358 15.30 -19.50 15.36
C GLN A 358 14.93 -19.63 13.88
N VAL A 359 13.85 -18.97 13.44
CA VAL A 359 13.39 -19.05 12.04
C VAL A 359 14.31 -18.28 11.09
N LEU A 360 14.83 -17.13 11.52
CA LEU A 360 15.79 -16.36 10.73
C LEU A 360 17.19 -17.01 10.65
N GLY A 361 17.49 -17.97 11.52
CA GLY A 361 18.76 -18.70 11.57
C GLY A 361 19.97 -17.83 11.91
N LYS A 362 19.75 -16.65 12.51
CA LYS A 362 20.80 -15.69 12.90
C LYS A 362 20.46 -15.02 14.22
N PRO A 363 21.48 -14.70 15.07
CA PRO A 363 21.27 -14.00 16.33
C PRO A 363 20.61 -12.63 16.12
N LEU A 364 19.67 -12.29 16.99
CA LEU A 364 19.06 -10.96 16.99
C LEU A 364 20.05 -9.91 17.55
N PRO A 365 20.16 -8.74 16.93
CA PRO A 365 21.07 -7.68 17.38
C PRO A 365 20.46 -6.90 18.56
N TRP A 366 20.75 -7.34 19.79
CA TRP A 366 20.30 -6.68 21.01
C TRP A 366 21.11 -5.42 21.31
N ARG A 367 20.40 -4.33 21.66
CA ARG A 367 20.96 -3.06 22.05
C ARG A 367 20.45 -2.64 23.44
N ALA A 368 21.32 -2.20 24.32
CA ALA A 368 20.92 -1.57 25.57
C ALA A 368 20.48 -0.12 25.32
N LEU A 369 19.30 0.26 25.82
CA LEU A 369 18.80 1.62 25.79
C LEU A 369 18.83 2.21 27.22
N LYS A 370 19.64 3.23 27.42
CA LYS A 370 19.60 4.00 28.67
C LYS A 370 18.51 5.07 28.53
N LEU A 371 17.44 4.91 29.30
CA LEU A 371 16.39 5.92 29.34
C LEU A 371 16.92 7.19 30.00
N SER A 372 16.80 8.29 29.31
CA SER A 372 17.09 9.61 29.86
C SER A 372 15.79 10.23 30.37
N PRO A 373 15.80 10.95 31.52
CA PRO A 373 14.61 11.67 31.95
C PRO A 373 14.16 12.62 30.84
N SER A 374 12.90 12.56 30.44
CA SER A 374 12.37 13.44 29.39
C SER A 374 12.41 14.89 29.91
N ARG A 375 13.32 15.69 29.38
CA ARG A 375 13.43 17.12 29.70
C ARG A 375 12.49 17.92 28.79
N GLY A 376 11.23 18.07 29.19
CA GLY A 376 10.28 18.98 28.56
C GLY A 376 9.59 18.46 27.30
N LYS A 377 8.63 19.22 26.76
CA LYS A 377 7.99 18.95 25.47
C LYS A 377 9.00 19.14 24.34
N THR A 378 9.44 18.08 23.74
CA THR A 378 10.20 18.18 22.49
C THR A 378 9.19 18.20 21.35
N LEU A 379 9.05 19.35 20.68
CA LEU A 379 8.17 19.44 19.51
C LEU A 379 8.82 18.66 18.34
N HIS A 380 8.29 17.49 18.07
CA HIS A 380 8.68 16.68 16.90
C HIS A 380 7.57 16.76 15.85
N LEU A 381 7.44 17.96 15.26
CA LEU A 381 6.37 18.28 14.33
C LEU A 381 6.76 17.88 12.90
N ALA A 382 5.79 17.39 12.18
CA ALA A 382 5.93 17.16 10.73
C ALA A 382 6.22 18.48 10.00
N PRO A 383 7.07 18.48 8.96
CA PRO A 383 7.46 19.69 8.23
C PRO A 383 6.34 20.32 7.42
N MET A 384 5.34 19.54 7.05
CA MET A 384 4.20 19.98 6.26
C MET A 384 2.91 20.01 7.08
N LYS A 385 1.87 20.66 6.56
CA LYS A 385 0.48 20.61 7.05
C LYS A 385 -0.45 20.43 5.88
N THR A 386 -1.44 19.53 6.00
CA THR A 386 -2.40 19.24 4.93
C THR A 386 -3.59 20.18 5.01
N LEU A 387 -3.92 20.80 3.88
CA LEU A 387 -5.16 21.52 3.67
C LEU A 387 -6.11 20.65 2.82
N VAL A 388 -7.38 20.60 3.21
CA VAL A 388 -8.45 19.90 2.48
C VAL A 388 -9.31 20.92 1.77
N ILE A 389 -9.57 20.68 0.51
CA ILE A 389 -10.48 21.43 -0.35
C ILE A 389 -11.68 20.54 -0.64
N ASP A 390 -12.89 21.00 -0.29
CA ASP A 390 -14.14 20.26 -0.55
C ASP A 390 -14.54 20.38 -2.03
N ALA A 391 -13.63 20.00 -2.93
CA ALA A 391 -13.79 19.89 -4.36
C ALA A 391 -12.79 18.88 -4.94
N GLY A 392 -13.16 18.20 -6.00
CA GLY A 392 -12.35 17.16 -6.60
C GLY A 392 -12.45 17.07 -8.11
N ARG A 393 -12.19 15.86 -8.64
CA ARG A 393 -12.27 15.61 -10.10
C ARG A 393 -13.67 15.83 -10.65
N GLN A 394 -14.73 15.61 -9.86
CA GLN A 394 -16.11 15.88 -10.25
C GLN A 394 -16.35 17.37 -10.50
N ASP A 395 -15.62 18.24 -9.78
CA ASP A 395 -15.62 19.68 -9.96
C ASP A 395 -14.64 20.14 -11.04
N LYS A 396 -14.01 19.19 -11.76
CA LYS A 396 -12.97 19.42 -12.77
C LYS A 396 -11.73 20.11 -12.19
N LEU A 397 -11.46 19.91 -10.90
CA LEU A 397 -10.28 20.44 -10.23
C LEU A 397 -9.06 19.60 -10.57
N ARG A 398 -7.93 20.25 -10.86
CA ARG A 398 -6.64 19.63 -11.19
C ARG A 398 -5.56 20.12 -10.22
N PRO A 399 -4.47 19.36 -10.01
CA PRO A 399 -3.35 19.79 -9.16
C PRO A 399 -2.79 21.17 -9.54
N GLY A 400 -2.67 21.47 -10.85
CA GLY A 400 -2.19 22.75 -11.33
C GLY A 400 -3.09 23.93 -10.98
N ASP A 401 -4.41 23.74 -10.86
CA ASP A 401 -5.34 24.79 -10.45
C ASP A 401 -5.11 25.17 -8.98
N ILE A 402 -4.80 24.19 -8.11
CA ILE A 402 -4.51 24.39 -6.70
C ILE A 402 -3.14 25.04 -6.53
N LEU A 403 -2.12 24.52 -7.24
CA LEU A 403 -0.79 25.10 -7.23
C LEU A 403 -0.81 26.57 -7.67
N GLY A 404 -1.51 26.87 -8.77
CA GLY A 404 -1.65 28.24 -9.28
C GLY A 404 -2.32 29.19 -8.27
N ALA A 405 -3.36 28.74 -7.55
CA ALA A 405 -4.01 29.53 -6.52
C ALA A 405 -3.08 29.81 -5.32
N LEU A 406 -2.17 28.88 -4.99
CA LEU A 406 -1.22 29.04 -3.89
C LEU A 406 -0.01 29.89 -4.28
N THR A 407 0.52 29.73 -5.50
CA THR A 407 1.76 30.39 -5.93
C THR A 407 1.53 31.73 -6.64
N GLY A 408 0.37 31.92 -7.24
CA GLY A 408 -0.02 33.16 -7.92
C GLY A 408 -0.38 34.26 -6.89
N ASP A 409 -1.68 34.37 -6.59
CA ASP A 409 -2.22 35.43 -5.71
C ASP A 409 -1.78 35.28 -4.24
N ALA A 410 -1.46 34.06 -3.80
CA ALA A 410 -1.04 33.78 -2.43
C ALA A 410 0.43 34.10 -2.16
N GLY A 411 1.25 34.18 -3.19
CA GLY A 411 2.68 34.50 -3.07
C GLY A 411 3.50 33.46 -2.29
N LEU A 412 3.07 32.19 -2.27
CA LEU A 412 3.89 31.07 -1.81
C LEU A 412 4.86 30.69 -2.92
N LYS A 413 6.05 30.22 -2.55
CA LYS A 413 6.97 29.61 -3.51
C LYS A 413 6.49 28.20 -3.85
N ALA A 414 6.82 27.72 -5.04
CA ALA A 414 6.48 26.34 -5.43
C ALA A 414 7.07 25.30 -4.44
N ASP A 415 8.25 25.55 -3.92
CA ASP A 415 8.92 24.68 -2.94
C ASP A 415 8.20 24.62 -1.56
N ASP A 416 7.34 25.59 -1.26
CA ASP A 416 6.50 25.60 -0.05
C ASP A 416 5.24 24.74 -0.22
N VAL A 417 4.95 24.29 -1.44
CA VAL A 417 3.81 23.46 -1.78
C VAL A 417 4.30 22.06 -2.07
N GLY A 418 3.93 21.13 -1.22
CA GLY A 418 4.25 19.71 -1.38
C GLY A 418 3.25 18.97 -2.27
N LYS A 419 3.03 17.71 -1.95
CA LYS A 419 2.16 16.81 -2.73
C LYS A 419 0.72 17.31 -2.77
N ILE A 420 0.11 17.24 -3.97
CA ILE A 420 -1.30 17.57 -4.22
C ILE A 420 -1.99 16.29 -4.69
N ASP A 421 -2.94 15.79 -3.92
CA ASP A 421 -3.76 14.63 -4.26
C ASP A 421 -5.21 15.08 -4.54
N VAL A 422 -5.74 14.78 -5.73
CA VAL A 422 -7.11 15.11 -6.12
C VAL A 422 -7.93 13.83 -6.23
N PHE A 423 -8.93 13.68 -5.35
CA PHE A 423 -9.89 12.58 -5.35
C PHE A 423 -11.18 12.95 -6.09
N ALA A 424 -12.20 12.12 -6.05
CA ALA A 424 -13.45 12.37 -6.75
C ALA A 424 -14.15 13.67 -6.30
N THR A 425 -14.28 13.85 -4.96
CA THR A 425 -15.03 14.95 -4.33
C THR A 425 -14.19 15.86 -3.45
N ARG A 426 -12.90 15.56 -3.27
CA ARG A 426 -11.98 16.31 -2.41
C ARG A 426 -10.59 16.37 -3.02
N ALA A 427 -9.88 17.42 -2.65
CA ALA A 427 -8.45 17.53 -2.90
C ALA A 427 -7.69 17.84 -1.60
N TYR A 428 -6.46 17.37 -1.53
CA TYR A 428 -5.56 17.55 -0.41
C TYR A 428 -4.27 18.18 -0.93
N VAL A 429 -3.78 19.19 -0.25
CA VAL A 429 -2.51 19.82 -0.58
C VAL A 429 -1.67 19.96 0.68
N ALA A 430 -0.43 19.48 0.62
CA ALA A 430 0.55 19.73 1.66
C ALA A 430 1.19 21.09 1.44
N VAL A 431 1.33 21.86 2.51
CA VAL A 431 2.05 23.13 2.50
C VAL A 431 3.04 23.16 3.65
N SER A 432 4.13 23.91 3.50
CA SER A 432 5.10 24.11 4.57
C SER A 432 4.37 24.53 5.84
N ARG A 433 4.66 23.87 6.97
CA ARG A 433 3.99 24.13 8.27
C ARG A 433 4.04 25.59 8.66
N ALA A 434 5.17 26.26 8.44
CA ALA A 434 5.35 27.68 8.76
C ALA A 434 4.41 28.61 7.98
N LEU A 435 3.92 28.19 6.82
CA LEU A 435 3.07 29.00 5.94
C LEU A 435 1.63 28.48 5.85
N ALA A 436 1.29 27.44 6.62
CA ALA A 436 0.00 26.76 6.51
C ALA A 436 -1.20 27.67 6.81
N ASP A 437 -1.11 28.51 7.81
CA ASP A 437 -2.20 29.43 8.18
C ASP A 437 -2.37 30.51 7.09
N LYS A 438 -1.28 31.07 6.56
CA LYS A 438 -1.31 32.00 5.43
C LYS A 438 -1.92 31.37 4.19
N ALA A 439 -1.53 30.13 3.87
CA ALA A 439 -2.09 29.38 2.76
C ALA A 439 -3.59 29.11 2.91
N LEU A 440 -4.00 28.73 4.13
CA LEU A 440 -5.41 28.48 4.46
C LEU A 440 -6.28 29.73 4.29
N GLU A 441 -5.83 30.88 4.85
CA GLU A 441 -6.53 32.17 4.69
C GLU A 441 -6.67 32.56 3.23
N ARG A 442 -5.61 32.42 2.47
CA ARG A 442 -5.60 32.76 1.03
C ARG A 442 -6.53 31.90 0.20
N LEU A 443 -6.53 30.57 0.45
CA LEU A 443 -7.45 29.66 -0.26
C LEU A 443 -8.91 29.90 0.13
N ARG A 444 -9.19 30.37 1.37
CA ARG A 444 -10.55 30.72 1.82
C ARG A 444 -11.05 32.03 1.21
N ALA A 445 -10.19 33.02 1.12
CA ALA A 445 -10.52 34.34 0.56
C ALA A 445 -10.47 34.36 -0.96
N GLY A 446 -9.62 33.52 -1.57
CA GLY A 446 -9.37 33.49 -3.00
C GLY A 446 -10.29 32.55 -3.79
N LYS A 447 -10.01 32.47 -5.07
CA LYS A 447 -10.71 31.56 -6.01
C LYS A 447 -9.74 30.52 -6.54
N ILE A 448 -10.18 29.28 -6.59
CA ILE A 448 -9.47 28.22 -7.30
C ILE A 448 -10.22 28.01 -8.62
N LYS A 449 -9.58 28.25 -9.75
CA LYS A 449 -10.21 28.16 -11.09
C LYS A 449 -11.51 28.99 -11.22
N GLY A 450 -11.49 30.21 -10.66
CA GLY A 450 -12.61 31.11 -10.69
C GLY A 450 -13.78 30.81 -9.75
N ARG A 451 -13.65 29.78 -8.88
CA ARG A 451 -14.69 29.32 -7.94
C ARG A 451 -14.18 29.37 -6.49
N ASN A 452 -15.10 29.61 -5.55
CA ASN A 452 -14.81 29.51 -4.13
C ASN A 452 -15.14 28.09 -3.65
N PHE A 453 -14.26 27.52 -2.83
CA PHE A 453 -14.45 26.22 -2.21
C PHE A 453 -14.23 26.32 -0.70
N ARG A 454 -14.87 25.45 0.03
CA ARG A 454 -14.59 25.32 1.47
C ARG A 454 -13.22 24.68 1.65
N VAL A 455 -12.35 25.36 2.45
CA VAL A 455 -11.01 24.88 2.76
C VAL A 455 -10.82 24.81 4.27
N ARG A 456 -10.26 23.72 4.74
CA ARG A 456 -9.89 23.51 6.16
C ARG A 456 -8.51 22.88 6.28
N ALA A 457 -7.84 23.10 7.42
CA ALA A 457 -6.66 22.33 7.77
C ALA A 457 -7.07 20.98 8.33
N LEU A 458 -6.29 19.92 8.06
CA LEU A 458 -6.35 18.68 8.82
C LEU A 458 -5.54 18.83 10.12
N HIS A 459 -6.06 18.25 11.17
CA HIS A 459 -5.44 18.22 12.50
C HIS A 459 -4.82 16.86 12.73
#